data_a39a49909115a9c3617288b619e77a66
#
_entry.id   a39a49909115a9c3617288b619e77a66
#
_cell.length_a   1.000
_cell.length_b   1.000
_cell.length_c   1.000
_cell.angle_alpha   90.00
_cell.angle_beta   90.00
_cell.angle_gamma   90.00
#
_symmetry.space_group_name_H-M   'P 1'
#
loop_
_entity.id
_entity.type
_entity.pdbx_description
1 polymer ?
#
loop_
_entity_poly.entity_id
_entity_poly.type
_entity_poly.pdbx_seq_one_letter_code
_entity_poly.pdbx_strand_id
1 'polypeptide(L)'
;MKSLSIPSNAVERARVTGLPVEWVLNRGILIRFTSLLMREARLKGFLLPHIPSDSPLRHNQGKFMGATVLSVKRGFWDRVVVLDFSAMYPSQIIAENLCYSTFCVDKAEDRHMKHRPLHFQGHRFVSEEDRSPFSFYIP
;
A
#
# COMPACT_ATOMS: atom_id res chain seq x y z
N MET A 1 -15.00 27.27 22.16
CA MET A 1 -14.99 25.98 21.43
C MET A 1 -14.79 26.28 19.94
N LYS A 2 -13.65 25.91 19.35
CA LYS A 2 -13.47 26.03 17.91
C LYS A 2 -14.39 24.99 17.26
N SER A 3 -15.36 25.43 16.47
CA SER A 3 -16.21 24.54 15.71
C SER A 3 -15.30 23.73 14.78
N LEU A 4 -15.35 22.39 14.89
CA LEU A 4 -14.71 21.50 13.94
C LEU A 4 -15.28 21.82 12.56
N SER A 5 -14.48 22.42 11.69
CA SER A 5 -14.88 22.75 10.33
C SER A 5 -14.89 21.48 9.45
N ILE A 6 -15.77 20.54 9.82
CA ILE A 6 -15.93 19.24 9.11
C ILE A 6 -16.18 19.45 7.61
N PRO A 7 -17.05 20.40 7.19
CA PRO A 7 -17.29 20.61 5.76
C PRO A 7 -16.05 21.06 5.00
N SER A 8 -15.28 22.02 5.52
CA SER A 8 -14.05 22.49 4.86
C SER A 8 -12.99 21.38 4.78
N ASN A 9 -12.81 20.60 5.83
CA ASN A 9 -11.89 19.46 5.82
C ASN A 9 -12.32 18.39 4.81
N ALA A 10 -13.61 18.14 4.63
CA ALA A 10 -14.12 17.19 3.65
C ALA A 10 -13.85 17.68 2.21
N VAL A 11 -14.08 18.96 1.95
CA VAL A 11 -13.80 19.58 0.64
C VAL A 11 -12.29 19.52 0.32
N GLU A 12 -11.43 19.88 1.27
CA GLU A 12 -9.99 19.82 1.07
C GLU A 12 -9.51 18.37 0.80
N ARG A 13 -10.02 17.40 1.52
CA ARG A 13 -9.73 15.99 1.26
C ARG A 13 -10.22 15.55 -0.12
N ALA A 14 -11.40 16.00 -0.55
CA ALA A 14 -11.94 15.72 -1.88
C ALA A 14 -11.05 16.32 -2.98
N ARG A 15 -10.57 17.54 -2.80
CA ARG A 15 -9.63 18.20 -3.73
C ARG A 15 -8.32 17.44 -3.86
N VAL A 16 -7.71 17.04 -2.75
CA VAL A 16 -6.45 16.31 -2.75
C VAL A 16 -6.59 14.93 -3.38
N THR A 17 -7.67 14.22 -3.07
CA THR A 17 -7.88 12.84 -3.57
C THR A 17 -8.51 12.78 -4.94
N GLY A 18 -9.12 13.87 -5.43
CA GLY A 18 -9.88 13.87 -6.69
C GLY A 18 -11.19 13.08 -6.63
N LEU A 19 -11.73 12.86 -5.42
CA LEU A 19 -12.96 12.12 -5.19
C LEU A 19 -14.13 13.07 -4.94
N PRO A 20 -15.38 12.67 -5.26
CA PRO A 20 -16.58 13.38 -4.82
C PRO A 20 -16.62 13.53 -3.30
N VAL A 21 -17.09 14.67 -2.80
CA VAL A 21 -17.18 14.94 -1.34
C VAL A 21 -18.01 13.87 -0.62
N GLU A 22 -19.07 13.41 -1.25
CA GLU A 22 -19.92 12.33 -0.73
C GLU A 22 -19.11 11.05 -0.46
N TRP A 23 -18.19 10.69 -1.35
CA TRP A 23 -17.36 9.50 -1.18
C TRP A 23 -16.33 9.68 -0.06
N VAL A 24 -15.83 10.91 0.11
CA VAL A 24 -14.90 11.22 1.21
C VAL A 24 -15.59 11.09 2.57
N LEU A 25 -16.88 11.41 2.65
CA LEU A 25 -17.67 11.32 3.88
C LEU A 25 -18.16 9.88 4.16
N ASN A 26 -18.64 9.18 3.14
CA ASN A 26 -19.37 7.92 3.30
C ASN A 26 -18.51 6.67 3.07
N ARG A 27 -17.33 6.82 2.44
CA ARG A 27 -16.43 5.70 2.16
C ARG A 27 -15.25 5.68 3.12
N GLY A 28 -14.70 4.49 3.34
CA GLY A 28 -13.51 4.30 4.17
C GLY A 28 -12.23 4.94 3.59
N ILE A 29 -11.16 4.90 4.36
CA ILE A 29 -9.86 5.49 3.97
C ILE A 29 -9.27 4.85 2.73
N LEU A 30 -9.57 3.58 2.49
CA LEU A 30 -8.99 2.79 1.40
C LEU A 30 -9.26 3.40 0.02
N ILE A 31 -10.48 3.91 -0.23
CA ILE A 31 -10.81 4.53 -1.52
C ILE A 31 -9.98 5.79 -1.80
N ARG A 32 -9.66 6.55 -0.74
CA ARG A 32 -8.81 7.73 -0.83
C ARG A 32 -7.37 7.36 -1.19
N PHE A 33 -6.85 6.35 -0.52
CA PHE A 33 -5.53 5.80 -0.83
C PHE A 33 -5.47 5.27 -2.27
N THR A 34 -6.44 4.47 -2.69
CA THR A 34 -6.50 3.89 -4.03
C THR A 34 -6.57 4.98 -5.11
N SER A 35 -7.37 6.04 -4.89
CA SER A 35 -7.45 7.16 -5.83
C SER A 35 -6.11 7.88 -6.01
N LEU A 36 -5.41 8.14 -4.91
CA LEU A 36 -4.07 8.75 -4.95
C LEU A 36 -3.06 7.85 -5.66
N LEU A 37 -3.08 6.56 -5.34
CA LEU A 37 -2.19 5.58 -5.97
C LEU A 37 -2.42 5.49 -7.48
N MET A 38 -3.68 5.42 -7.92
CA MET A 38 -4.04 5.37 -9.34
C MET A 38 -3.58 6.63 -10.08
N ARG A 39 -3.71 7.81 -9.46
CA ARG A 39 -3.26 9.06 -10.05
C ARG A 39 -1.75 9.07 -10.23
N GLU A 40 -0.99 8.72 -9.21
CA GLU A 40 0.47 8.66 -9.27
C GLU A 40 0.96 7.59 -10.25
N ALA A 41 0.34 6.42 -10.26
CA ALA A 41 0.65 5.36 -11.21
C ALA A 41 0.43 5.84 -12.65
N ARG A 42 -0.70 6.49 -12.93
CA ARG A 42 -0.99 7.06 -14.27
C ARG A 42 0.02 8.11 -14.69
N LEU A 43 0.40 9.03 -13.79
CA LEU A 43 1.39 10.07 -14.08
C LEU A 43 2.77 9.50 -14.40
N LYS A 44 3.12 8.39 -13.78
CA LYS A 44 4.39 7.69 -13.99
C LYS A 44 4.32 6.60 -15.06
N GLY A 45 3.17 6.39 -15.69
CA GLY A 45 2.98 5.37 -16.73
C GLY A 45 2.93 3.93 -16.19
N PHE A 46 2.69 3.72 -14.91
CA PHE A 46 2.51 2.38 -14.35
C PHE A 46 1.11 1.85 -14.58
N LEU A 47 1.02 0.57 -14.91
CA LEU A 47 -0.24 -0.17 -14.93
C LEU A 47 -0.45 -0.84 -13.58
N LEU A 48 -1.65 -0.71 -13.03
CA LEU A 48 -2.05 -1.40 -11.82
C LEU A 48 -2.78 -2.68 -12.18
N PRO A 49 -2.43 -3.83 -11.56
CA PRO A 49 -3.09 -5.08 -11.86
C PRO A 49 -4.55 -5.05 -11.42
N HIS A 50 -5.44 -5.55 -12.27
CA HIS A 50 -6.82 -5.81 -11.91
C HIS A 50 -6.96 -7.26 -11.43
N ILE A 51 -7.33 -7.44 -10.17
CA ILE A 51 -7.58 -8.77 -9.60
C ILE A 51 -9.09 -8.99 -9.59
N PRO A 52 -9.63 -9.87 -10.44
CA PRO A 52 -11.05 -10.21 -10.45
C PRO A 52 -11.54 -10.70 -9.10
N SER A 53 -12.85 -10.54 -8.84
CA SER A 53 -13.45 -10.94 -7.55
C SER A 53 -13.42 -12.44 -7.28
N ASP A 54 -13.41 -13.23 -8.34
CA ASP A 54 -13.36 -14.69 -8.36
C ASP A 54 -11.94 -15.26 -8.40
N SER A 55 -10.92 -14.40 -8.44
CA SER A 55 -9.53 -14.82 -8.49
C SER A 55 -9.13 -15.60 -7.22
N PRO A 56 -8.42 -16.73 -7.35
CA PRO A 56 -7.85 -17.47 -6.22
C PRO A 56 -6.94 -16.60 -5.34
N LEU A 57 -6.30 -15.58 -5.93
CA LEU A 57 -5.46 -14.62 -5.20
C LEU A 57 -6.25 -13.82 -4.17
N ARG A 58 -7.55 -13.63 -4.38
CA ARG A 58 -8.43 -12.91 -3.48
C ARG A 58 -8.98 -13.80 -2.36
N HIS A 59 -9.15 -15.09 -2.65
CA HIS A 59 -9.66 -16.08 -1.69
C HIS A 59 -8.55 -16.72 -0.85
N ASN A 60 -7.31 -16.71 -1.32
CA ASN A 60 -6.15 -17.20 -0.59
C ASN A 60 -5.71 -16.21 0.51
N GLN A 61 -6.68 -15.72 1.28
CA GLN A 61 -6.41 -15.04 2.55
C GLN A 61 -6.03 -16.08 3.60
N GLY A 62 -4.88 -16.71 3.40
CA GLY A 62 -4.24 -17.45 4.48
C GLY A 62 -4.12 -16.52 5.68
N LYS A 63 -4.30 -17.04 6.89
CA LYS A 63 -4.04 -16.30 8.11
C LYS A 63 -2.59 -15.81 8.04
N PHE A 64 -2.40 -14.53 7.72
CA PHE A 64 -1.06 -13.98 7.82
C PHE A 64 -0.68 -13.84 9.30
N MET A 65 0.56 -14.08 9.59
CA MET A 65 1.10 -13.94 10.93
C MET A 65 1.14 -12.45 11.26
N GLY A 66 0.42 -12.05 12.30
CA GLY A 66 0.41 -10.67 12.78
C GLY A 66 1.74 -10.28 13.45
N ALA A 67 1.77 -9.08 14.03
CA ALA A 67 2.95 -8.57 14.73
C ALA A 67 3.29 -9.43 15.96
N THR A 68 4.58 -9.56 16.24
CA THR A 68 5.04 -10.13 17.50
C THR A 68 4.81 -9.12 18.62
N VAL A 69 3.95 -9.47 19.57
CA VAL A 69 3.66 -8.65 20.75
C VAL A 69 4.49 -9.17 21.90
N LEU A 70 5.42 -8.35 22.37
CA LEU A 70 6.23 -8.69 23.55
C LEU A 70 5.41 -8.53 24.83
N SER A 71 5.67 -9.39 25.83
CA SER A 71 5.03 -9.25 27.13
C SER A 71 5.49 -7.98 27.84
N VAL A 72 4.52 -7.24 28.37
CA VAL A 72 4.75 -5.97 29.06
C VAL A 72 5.30 -6.23 30.47
N LYS A 73 6.43 -5.63 30.80
CA LYS A 73 6.92 -5.57 32.19
C LYS A 73 6.21 -4.43 32.90
N ARG A 74 5.24 -4.75 33.74
CA ARG A 74 4.50 -3.76 34.55
C ARG A 74 5.37 -3.24 35.67
N GLY A 75 5.30 -1.94 35.95
CA GLY A 75 6.05 -1.30 37.03
C GLY A 75 6.11 0.21 36.86
N PHE A 76 6.71 0.86 37.86
CA PHE A 76 7.09 2.27 37.79
C PHE A 76 8.55 2.35 37.34
N TRP A 77 8.83 3.18 36.36
CA TRP A 77 10.16 3.35 35.78
C TRP A 77 10.59 4.78 35.86
N ASP A 78 11.83 5.00 36.30
CA ASP A 78 12.38 6.33 36.62
C ASP A 78 12.92 6.84 35.33
N ARG A 79 13.01 6.81 34.33
CA ARG A 79 13.44 7.36 33.04
C ARG A 79 13.12 6.39 31.91
N VAL A 80 12.20 6.80 31.05
CA VAL A 80 11.78 6.00 29.91
C VAL A 80 12.10 6.78 28.63
N VAL A 81 12.82 6.13 27.72
CA VAL A 81 13.04 6.64 26.37
C VAL A 81 12.03 5.96 25.46
N VAL A 82 11.23 6.76 24.77
CA VAL A 82 10.27 6.26 23.79
C VAL A 82 10.89 6.42 22.40
N LEU A 83 11.01 5.31 21.69
CA LEU A 83 11.51 5.27 20.32
C LEU A 83 10.36 4.83 19.41
N ASP A 84 10.19 5.52 18.30
CA ASP A 84 9.19 5.19 17.27
C ASP A 84 9.82 5.23 15.88
N PHE A 85 9.39 4.31 15.01
CA PHE A 85 9.84 4.31 13.62
C PHE A 85 9.10 5.40 12.83
N SER A 86 9.84 6.32 12.23
CA SER A 86 9.24 7.31 11.35
C SER A 86 8.64 6.65 10.12
N ALA A 87 7.33 6.82 9.94
CA ALA A 87 6.59 6.31 8.78
C ALA A 87 6.89 4.84 8.46
N MET A 88 6.83 3.94 9.45
CA MET A 88 7.26 2.54 9.35
C MET A 88 6.70 1.82 8.10
N TYR A 89 5.38 1.87 7.86
CA TYR A 89 4.77 1.23 6.69
C TYR A 89 5.26 1.79 5.36
N PRO A 90 5.23 3.10 5.12
CA PRO A 90 5.79 3.68 3.90
C PRO A 90 7.26 3.35 3.71
N SER A 91 8.07 3.38 4.77
CA SER A 91 9.49 3.04 4.70
C SER A 91 9.71 1.60 4.28
N GLN A 92 8.95 0.65 4.81
CA GLN A 92 9.01 -0.76 4.41
C GLN A 92 8.55 -0.97 2.96
N ILE A 93 7.47 -0.30 2.54
CA ILE A 93 6.98 -0.36 1.15
C ILE A 93 8.07 0.11 0.18
N ILE A 94 8.79 1.17 0.53
CA ILE A 94 9.88 1.72 -0.29
C ILE A 94 11.09 0.79 -0.27
N ALA A 95 11.52 0.33 0.91
CA ALA A 95 12.72 -0.49 1.07
C ALA A 95 12.57 -1.86 0.38
N GLU A 96 11.41 -2.49 0.53
CA GLU A 96 11.15 -3.84 0.00
C GLU A 96 10.40 -3.83 -1.35
N ASN A 97 10.18 -2.64 -1.92
CA ASN A 97 9.44 -2.48 -3.19
C ASN A 97 8.03 -3.14 -3.19
N LEU A 98 7.35 -3.14 -2.05
CA LEU A 98 6.04 -3.78 -1.86
C LEU A 98 4.92 -2.82 -2.26
N CYS A 99 4.54 -2.77 -3.52
CA CYS A 99 3.48 -1.90 -4.01
C CYS A 99 2.55 -2.65 -4.97
N TYR A 100 1.35 -2.15 -5.17
CA TYR A 100 0.45 -2.66 -6.21
C TYR A 100 1.03 -2.53 -7.62
N SER A 101 1.85 -1.52 -7.87
CA SER A 101 2.53 -1.34 -9.16
C SER A 101 3.68 -2.34 -9.40
N THR A 102 4.13 -3.04 -8.35
CA THR A 102 5.20 -4.05 -8.41
C THR A 102 4.69 -5.47 -8.19
N PHE A 103 3.38 -5.63 -8.02
CA PHE A 103 2.74 -6.91 -7.76
C PHE A 103 2.63 -7.73 -9.04
N CYS A 104 3.17 -8.94 -9.05
CA CYS A 104 3.15 -9.86 -10.19
C CYS A 104 1.93 -10.79 -10.09
N VAL A 105 1.00 -10.66 -11.02
CA VAL A 105 -0.22 -11.49 -11.07
C VAL A 105 0.09 -12.83 -11.74
N ASP A 106 0.77 -12.81 -12.88
CA ASP A 106 1.02 -13.97 -13.71
C ASP A 106 2.48 -14.45 -13.69
N LYS A 107 2.66 -15.77 -13.80
CA LYS A 107 3.99 -16.37 -13.95
C LYS A 107 4.67 -16.01 -15.28
N ALA A 108 3.89 -15.58 -16.27
CA ALA A 108 4.42 -15.14 -17.56
C ALA A 108 5.25 -13.86 -17.45
N GLU A 109 4.96 -13.02 -16.46
CA GLU A 109 5.70 -11.79 -16.17
C GLU A 109 7.14 -12.09 -15.73
N ASP A 110 7.41 -13.25 -15.15
CA ASP A 110 8.75 -13.67 -14.73
C ASP A 110 9.76 -13.74 -15.90
N ARG A 111 9.28 -13.92 -17.14
CA ARG A 111 10.13 -14.00 -18.33
C ARG A 111 10.79 -12.67 -18.71
N HIS A 112 10.21 -11.57 -18.27
CA HIS A 112 10.69 -10.21 -18.54
C HIS A 112 11.54 -9.64 -17.41
N MET A 113 11.63 -10.34 -16.28
CA MET A 113 12.45 -9.93 -15.15
C MET A 113 13.86 -10.45 -15.29
N LYS A 114 14.84 -9.56 -15.08
CA LYS A 114 16.27 -9.94 -15.08
C LYS A 114 16.65 -10.63 -13.77
N HIS A 115 15.99 -10.28 -12.67
CA HIS A 115 16.27 -10.79 -11.33
C HIS A 115 15.09 -11.59 -10.80
N ARG A 116 15.37 -12.44 -9.80
CA ARG A 116 14.30 -13.25 -9.18
C ARG A 116 13.29 -12.34 -8.48
N PRO A 117 11.98 -12.57 -8.68
CA PRO A 117 10.97 -11.80 -7.99
C PRO A 117 11.07 -11.99 -6.47
N LEU A 118 10.81 -10.94 -5.72
CA LEU A 118 10.70 -10.99 -4.27
C LEU A 118 9.42 -11.75 -3.89
N HIS A 119 9.55 -12.75 -3.03
CA HIS A 119 8.41 -13.50 -2.51
C HIS A 119 8.06 -13.00 -1.10
N PHE A 120 6.86 -12.49 -0.93
CA PHE A 120 6.36 -12.06 0.36
C PHE A 120 4.95 -12.61 0.60
N GLN A 121 4.79 -13.39 1.65
CA GLN A 121 3.51 -14.03 2.05
C GLN A 121 2.77 -14.76 0.90
N GLY A 122 3.52 -15.47 0.06
CA GLY A 122 2.96 -16.19 -1.09
C GLY A 122 2.67 -15.34 -2.32
N HIS A 123 2.89 -14.04 -2.26
CA HIS A 123 2.79 -13.12 -3.39
C HIS A 123 4.16 -12.79 -3.95
N ARG A 124 4.20 -12.44 -5.24
CA ARG A 124 5.41 -12.09 -5.96
C ARG A 124 5.42 -10.60 -6.28
N PHE A 125 6.59 -10.00 -6.14
CA PHE A 125 6.84 -8.60 -6.44
C PHE A 125 8.11 -8.48 -7.28
N VAL A 126 8.17 -7.46 -8.12
CA VAL A 126 9.38 -7.15 -8.89
C VAL A 126 10.50 -6.76 -7.94
N SER A 127 11.71 -7.28 -8.18
CA SER A 127 12.87 -6.92 -7.37
C SER A 127 13.20 -5.44 -7.53
N GLU A 128 13.87 -4.86 -6.54
CA GLU A 128 14.28 -3.45 -6.58
C GLU A 128 15.21 -3.16 -7.76
N GLU A 129 16.03 -4.13 -8.15
CA GLU A 129 17.01 -4.05 -9.22
C GLU A 129 16.35 -4.02 -10.62
N ASP A 130 15.13 -4.55 -10.73
CA ASP A 130 14.31 -4.54 -11.96
C ASP A 130 13.33 -3.36 -12.03
N ARG A 131 13.54 -2.31 -11.26
CA ARG A 131 12.77 -1.06 -11.27
C ARG A 131 12.86 -0.33 -12.61
N SER A 132 12.37 -0.93 -13.66
CA SER A 132 12.11 -0.20 -14.91
C SER A 132 10.65 0.24 -14.94
N PRO A 133 10.34 1.51 -15.20
CA PRO A 133 8.97 1.94 -15.41
C PRO A 133 8.28 1.24 -16.58
N PHE A 134 9.04 0.54 -17.41
CA PHE A 134 8.57 -0.19 -18.59
C PHE A 134 8.38 -1.71 -18.34
N SER A 135 8.75 -2.26 -17.19
CA SER A 135 8.60 -3.68 -16.92
C SER A 135 7.14 -4.14 -16.78
N PHE A 136 6.19 -3.20 -16.75
CA PHE A 136 4.75 -3.48 -16.67
C PHE A 136 3.96 -3.10 -17.91
N TYR A 137 4.61 -2.66 -18.98
CA TYR A 137 3.98 -2.51 -20.28
C TYR A 137 3.97 -3.85 -21.01
N ILE A 138 2.94 -4.62 -20.74
CA ILE A 138 2.52 -5.70 -21.64
C ILE A 138 1.30 -5.18 -22.38
N PRO A 139 1.34 -5.10 -23.71
CA PRO A 139 0.21 -4.66 -24.53
C PRO A 139 -0.99 -5.61 -24.40
#